data_4ebc0e22d05b7cd950ab78c90532d6d7
#
_entry.id   4ebc0e22d05b7cd950ab78c90532d6d7
#
_cell.length_a   1.000
_cell.length_b   1.000
_cell.length_c   1.000
_cell.angle_alpha   90.00
_cell.angle_beta   90.00
_cell.angle_gamma   90.00
#
_symmetry.space_group_name_H-M   'P 1'
#
loop_
_entity.id
_entity.type
_entity.pdbx_description
1 polymer ?
#
loop_
_entity_poly.entity_id
_entity_poly.type
_entity_poly.pdbx_seq_one_letter_code
_entity_poly.pdbx_strand_id
1 'polypeptide(L)'
;QSVLVKCGLPEHAMLQLEARTEITELLGCHQWVDLLIPRGSNAFVQYIMNHTKIPVMGHADGICHIYVDKEADLAKAVPIIVDAKTKYVSACNTVETLLVHKDILDQLMPKLQEAFKEKQVTMRGSKAIVDMTGCEEATEEDNCTEYLDYIISAKEVEDVAEAVGH
;
A
#
# COMPACT_ATOMS: atom_id res chain seq x y z
N GLN A 1 -13.55 13.98 -26.61
CA GLN A 1 -14.30 13.55 -27.81
C GLN A 1 -13.89 14.32 -29.07
N SER A 2 -13.89 15.65 -29.09
CA SER A 2 -13.59 16.46 -30.26
C SER A 2 -12.24 16.16 -30.93
N VAL A 3 -11.20 15.82 -30.14
CA VAL A 3 -9.87 15.45 -30.67
C VAL A 3 -9.93 14.06 -31.32
N LEU A 4 -10.62 13.11 -30.72
CA LEU A 4 -10.76 11.74 -31.25
C LEU A 4 -11.45 11.74 -32.60
N VAL A 5 -12.53 12.52 -32.74
CA VAL A 5 -13.25 12.69 -34.02
C VAL A 5 -12.36 13.30 -35.10
N LYS A 6 -11.53 14.32 -34.76
CA LYS A 6 -10.55 14.91 -35.69
C LYS A 6 -9.47 13.90 -36.13
N CYS A 7 -9.19 12.91 -35.29
CA CYS A 7 -8.26 11.81 -35.62
C CYS A 7 -8.96 10.64 -36.36
N GLY A 8 -10.21 10.79 -36.77
CA GLY A 8 -10.96 9.78 -37.53
C GLY A 8 -11.63 8.69 -36.70
N LEU A 9 -11.71 8.84 -35.37
CA LEU A 9 -12.44 7.92 -34.50
C LEU A 9 -13.93 8.26 -34.47
N PRO A 10 -14.82 7.26 -34.24
CA PRO A 10 -16.27 7.50 -34.09
C PRO A 10 -16.55 8.49 -32.95
N GLU A 11 -17.64 9.26 -33.08
CA GLU A 11 -18.05 10.24 -32.05
C GLU A 11 -18.26 9.58 -30.67
N HIS A 12 -18.73 8.35 -30.64
CA HIS A 12 -18.98 7.59 -29.41
C HIS A 12 -17.84 6.64 -29.01
N ALA A 13 -16.62 6.85 -29.53
CA ALA A 13 -15.46 6.05 -29.15
C ALA A 13 -15.09 6.21 -27.65
N MET A 14 -15.54 7.28 -27.00
CA MET A 14 -15.44 7.52 -25.57
C MET A 14 -16.77 8.05 -25.03
N LEU A 15 -17.32 7.36 -24.04
CA LEU A 15 -18.54 7.76 -23.34
C LEU A 15 -18.19 8.01 -21.86
N GLN A 16 -18.81 9.02 -21.28
CA GLN A 16 -18.71 9.30 -19.84
C GLN A 16 -20.08 9.03 -19.20
N LEU A 17 -20.08 8.23 -18.13
CA LEU A 17 -21.25 8.05 -17.28
C LEU A 17 -21.27 9.15 -16.22
N GLU A 18 -22.47 9.69 -15.92
CA GLU A 18 -22.61 10.84 -15.02
C GLU A 18 -23.07 10.46 -13.62
N ALA A 19 -23.81 9.35 -13.49
CA ALA A 19 -24.39 8.93 -12.22
C ALA A 19 -23.77 7.63 -11.68
N ARG A 20 -23.60 7.55 -10.35
CA ARG A 20 -23.13 6.32 -9.69
C ARG A 20 -24.09 5.12 -9.86
N THR A 21 -25.38 5.38 -10.03
CA THR A 21 -26.40 4.35 -10.32
C THR A 21 -26.15 3.62 -11.63
N GLU A 22 -25.60 4.32 -12.63
CA GLU A 22 -25.25 3.75 -13.93
C GLU A 22 -24.14 2.71 -13.83
N ILE A 23 -23.28 2.80 -12.80
CA ILE A 23 -22.23 1.80 -12.54
C ILE A 23 -22.88 0.44 -12.21
N THR A 24 -23.92 0.42 -11.38
CA THR A 24 -24.61 -0.83 -11.02
C THR A 24 -25.27 -1.48 -12.23
N GLU A 25 -25.87 -0.67 -13.11
CA GLU A 25 -26.45 -1.16 -14.38
C GLU A 25 -25.35 -1.72 -15.30
N LEU A 26 -24.20 -1.02 -15.40
CA LEU A 26 -23.04 -1.44 -16.19
C LEU A 26 -22.51 -2.81 -15.77
N LEU A 27 -22.50 -3.15 -14.46
CA LEU A 27 -22.05 -4.44 -13.96
C LEU A 27 -22.87 -5.62 -14.53
N GLY A 28 -24.12 -5.38 -14.98
CA GLY A 28 -24.97 -6.36 -15.63
C GLY A 28 -24.73 -6.51 -17.14
N CYS A 29 -23.99 -5.61 -17.77
CA CYS A 29 -23.85 -5.51 -19.23
C CYS A 29 -22.77 -6.46 -19.81
N HIS A 30 -22.63 -7.68 -19.28
CA HIS A 30 -21.61 -8.64 -19.70
C HIS A 30 -21.68 -9.09 -21.17
N GLN A 31 -22.77 -8.81 -21.87
CA GLN A 31 -22.92 -9.07 -23.30
C GLN A 31 -22.33 -7.96 -24.19
N TRP A 32 -22.04 -6.79 -23.59
CA TRP A 32 -21.62 -5.59 -24.31
C TRP A 32 -20.30 -5.00 -23.84
N VAL A 33 -19.83 -5.43 -22.65
CA VAL A 33 -18.60 -4.95 -22.01
C VAL A 33 -17.65 -6.12 -21.86
N ASP A 34 -16.48 -5.99 -22.44
CA ASP A 34 -15.45 -7.04 -22.47
C ASP A 34 -14.54 -7.01 -21.23
N LEU A 35 -14.32 -5.83 -20.63
CA LEU A 35 -13.40 -5.65 -19.51
C LEU A 35 -13.80 -4.45 -18.64
N LEU A 36 -13.70 -4.63 -17.31
CA LEU A 36 -13.79 -3.55 -16.32
C LEU A 36 -12.41 -3.31 -15.70
N ILE A 37 -12.05 -2.03 -15.58
CA ILE A 37 -10.82 -1.59 -14.91
C ILE A 37 -11.22 -0.62 -13.79
N PRO A 38 -11.62 -1.12 -12.61
CA PRO A 38 -12.04 -0.27 -11.51
C PRO A 38 -10.86 0.49 -10.91
N ARG A 39 -11.15 1.69 -10.41
CA ARG A 39 -10.24 2.50 -9.59
C ARG A 39 -10.99 2.99 -8.37
N GLY A 40 -10.38 2.88 -7.20
CA GLY A 40 -10.97 3.27 -5.92
C GLY A 40 -10.41 2.45 -4.77
N SER A 41 -11.11 2.44 -3.64
CA SER A 41 -10.73 1.63 -2.49
C SER A 41 -10.80 0.13 -2.81
N ASN A 42 -10.02 -0.70 -2.09
CA ASN A 42 -10.07 -2.15 -2.22
C ASN A 42 -11.50 -2.69 -2.03
N ALA A 43 -12.24 -2.20 -1.03
CA ALA A 43 -13.62 -2.58 -0.79
C ALA A 43 -14.52 -2.33 -2.02
N PHE A 44 -14.32 -1.23 -2.75
CA PHE A 44 -15.07 -0.93 -3.97
C PHE A 44 -14.67 -1.87 -5.12
N VAL A 45 -13.38 -2.15 -5.28
CA VAL A 45 -12.91 -3.09 -6.31
C VAL A 45 -13.42 -4.50 -6.03
N GLN A 46 -13.37 -4.97 -4.79
CA GLN A 46 -13.92 -6.25 -4.38
C GLN A 46 -15.44 -6.31 -4.58
N TYR A 47 -16.15 -5.22 -4.28
CA TYR A 47 -17.58 -5.14 -4.58
C TYR A 47 -17.85 -5.38 -6.07
N ILE A 48 -17.14 -4.70 -6.97
CA ILE A 48 -17.28 -4.89 -8.41
C ILE A 48 -16.99 -6.32 -8.81
N MET A 49 -15.87 -6.89 -8.36
CA MET A 49 -15.47 -8.27 -8.69
C MET A 49 -16.53 -9.31 -8.28
N ASN A 50 -17.19 -9.08 -7.15
CA ASN A 50 -18.21 -9.99 -6.63
C ASN A 50 -19.61 -9.80 -7.24
N HIS A 51 -19.84 -8.70 -7.98
CA HIS A 51 -21.18 -8.34 -8.50
C HIS A 51 -21.28 -8.28 -10.04
N THR A 52 -20.25 -8.72 -10.76
CA THR A 52 -20.28 -8.76 -12.22
C THR A 52 -19.84 -10.10 -12.78
N LYS A 53 -20.26 -10.39 -14.01
CA LYS A 53 -19.73 -11.48 -14.84
C LYS A 53 -18.74 -10.99 -15.90
N ILE A 54 -18.54 -9.68 -15.98
CA ILE A 54 -17.56 -9.07 -16.88
C ILE A 54 -16.16 -9.34 -16.30
N PRO A 55 -15.17 -9.73 -17.10
CA PRO A 55 -13.78 -9.80 -16.65
C PRO A 55 -13.35 -8.49 -15.99
N VAL A 56 -12.73 -8.56 -14.80
CA VAL A 56 -12.30 -7.39 -14.03
C VAL A 56 -10.78 -7.40 -13.90
N MET A 57 -10.13 -6.33 -14.35
CA MET A 57 -8.74 -6.07 -14.05
C MET A 57 -8.67 -5.19 -12.79
N GLY A 58 -8.81 -5.83 -11.63
CA GLY A 58 -8.75 -5.19 -10.33
C GLY A 58 -7.32 -4.99 -9.83
N HIS A 59 -7.21 -4.38 -8.67
CA HIS A 59 -5.97 -4.33 -7.88
C HIS A 59 -6.27 -4.82 -6.47
N ALA A 60 -5.22 -5.23 -5.75
CA ALA A 60 -5.24 -5.51 -4.32
C ALA A 60 -4.60 -4.35 -3.56
N ASP A 61 -4.60 -4.43 -2.23
CA ASP A 61 -3.90 -3.48 -1.37
C ASP A 61 -2.40 -3.47 -1.65
N GLY A 62 -1.80 -2.30 -1.61
CA GLY A 62 -0.38 -2.09 -1.82
C GLY A 62 0.38 -2.14 -0.49
N ILE A 63 0.66 -3.34 0.04
CA ILE A 63 1.40 -3.49 1.30
C ILE A 63 2.88 -3.58 0.99
N CYS A 64 3.53 -2.45 0.81
CA CYS A 64 4.95 -2.39 0.50
C CYS A 64 5.81 -2.63 1.73
N HIS A 65 6.87 -3.43 1.56
CA HIS A 65 7.79 -3.79 2.63
C HIS A 65 9.18 -3.25 2.38
N ILE A 66 9.88 -2.90 3.47
CA ILE A 66 11.33 -2.71 3.46
C ILE A 66 11.93 -3.72 4.44
N TYR A 67 12.90 -4.51 3.98
CA TYR A 67 13.76 -5.32 4.84
C TYR A 67 15.10 -4.63 5.03
N VAL A 68 15.54 -4.50 6.29
CA VAL A 68 16.86 -3.97 6.65
C VAL A 68 17.74 -5.11 7.12
N ASP A 69 18.68 -5.50 6.28
CA ASP A 69 19.65 -6.56 6.56
C ASP A 69 20.69 -6.13 7.60
N LYS A 70 21.31 -7.10 8.29
CA LYS A 70 22.37 -6.85 9.26
C LYS A 70 23.60 -6.12 8.71
N GLU A 71 23.87 -6.27 7.41
CA GLU A 71 24.97 -5.59 6.72
C GLU A 71 24.57 -4.21 6.16
N ALA A 72 23.36 -3.73 6.46
CA ALA A 72 22.87 -2.46 5.95
C ALA A 72 23.66 -1.26 6.49
N ASP A 73 23.95 -0.30 5.62
CA ASP A 73 24.45 1.02 6.01
C ASP A 73 23.31 1.84 6.64
N LEU A 74 23.31 1.96 7.96
CA LEU A 74 22.24 2.65 8.69
C LEU A 74 22.15 4.15 8.36
N ALA A 75 23.26 4.79 7.94
CA ALA A 75 23.24 6.18 7.51
C ALA A 75 22.42 6.38 6.22
N LYS A 76 22.32 5.33 5.41
CA LYS A 76 21.47 5.31 4.20
C LYS A 76 20.09 4.74 4.49
N ALA A 77 19.98 3.71 5.31
CA ALA A 77 18.73 3.02 5.58
C ALA A 77 17.68 3.96 6.22
N VAL A 78 18.06 4.73 7.24
CA VAL A 78 17.15 5.62 7.95
C VAL A 78 16.48 6.64 7.01
N PRO A 79 17.22 7.46 6.23
CA PRO A 79 16.58 8.41 5.32
C PRO A 79 15.76 7.73 4.22
N ILE A 80 16.14 6.55 3.74
CA ILE A 80 15.37 5.78 2.75
C ILE A 80 14.01 5.38 3.34
N ILE A 81 14.00 4.81 4.55
CA ILE A 81 12.76 4.38 5.22
C ILE A 81 11.85 5.58 5.49
N VAL A 82 12.41 6.69 5.97
CA VAL A 82 11.66 7.91 6.24
C VAL A 82 11.06 8.47 4.95
N ASP A 83 11.83 8.59 3.87
CA ASP A 83 11.33 9.07 2.57
C ASP A 83 10.23 8.13 2.01
N ALA A 84 10.46 6.82 2.05
CA ALA A 84 9.52 5.82 1.57
C ALA A 84 8.17 5.85 2.31
N LYS A 85 8.15 6.26 3.60
CA LYS A 85 6.91 6.41 4.35
C LYS A 85 6.30 7.79 4.22
N THR A 86 7.10 8.86 4.15
CA THR A 86 6.57 10.23 4.38
C THR A 86 6.43 11.08 3.13
N LYS A 87 6.99 10.65 1.99
CA LYS A 87 6.94 11.43 0.76
C LYS A 87 5.53 11.61 0.22
N TYR A 88 4.72 10.56 0.22
CA TYR A 88 3.32 10.62 -0.19
C TYR A 88 2.55 9.40 0.35
N VAL A 89 2.01 9.52 1.55
CA VAL A 89 1.39 8.41 2.30
C VAL A 89 0.19 7.75 1.62
N SER A 90 -0.52 8.49 0.75
CA SER A 90 -1.71 7.97 0.04
C SER A 90 -1.39 7.23 -1.26
N ALA A 91 -0.11 6.96 -1.54
CA ALA A 91 0.30 6.21 -2.73
C ALA A 91 0.44 4.72 -2.41
N CYS A 92 -0.03 3.88 -3.31
CA CYS A 92 0.03 2.42 -3.19
C CYS A 92 1.46 1.82 -3.16
N ASN A 93 2.49 2.64 -3.36
CA ASN A 93 3.90 2.26 -3.25
C ASN A 93 4.58 2.84 -1.99
N THR A 94 3.81 3.41 -1.08
CA THR A 94 4.31 3.83 0.23
C THR A 94 4.64 2.59 1.07
N VAL A 95 5.74 2.63 1.83
CA VAL A 95 6.06 1.53 2.74
C VAL A 95 5.04 1.46 3.88
N GLU A 96 4.53 0.27 4.12
CA GLU A 96 3.57 0.00 5.19
C GLU A 96 4.16 -0.91 6.27
N THR A 97 5.11 -1.78 5.89
CA THR A 97 5.75 -2.72 6.81
C THR A 97 7.28 -2.62 6.74
N LEU A 98 7.90 -2.51 7.89
CA LEU A 98 9.34 -2.52 8.09
C LEU A 98 9.78 -3.83 8.75
N LEU A 99 10.60 -4.61 8.07
CA LEU A 99 11.22 -5.82 8.61
C LEU A 99 12.69 -5.56 8.91
N VAL A 100 13.11 -5.84 10.12
CA VAL A 100 14.48 -5.52 10.58
C VAL A 100 15.18 -6.79 11.06
N HIS A 101 16.39 -7.04 10.53
CA HIS A 101 17.22 -8.13 11.05
C HIS A 101 17.50 -7.90 12.54
N LYS A 102 17.27 -8.91 13.38
CA LYS A 102 17.36 -8.81 14.83
C LYS A 102 18.70 -8.25 15.34
N ASP A 103 19.82 -8.58 14.67
CA ASP A 103 21.18 -8.21 15.11
C ASP A 103 21.47 -6.70 14.99
N ILE A 104 20.64 -5.93 14.29
CA ILE A 104 20.81 -4.47 14.13
C ILE A 104 19.69 -3.66 14.77
N LEU A 105 18.74 -4.33 15.41
CA LEU A 105 17.58 -3.69 16.00
C LEU A 105 17.96 -2.56 16.95
N ASP A 106 18.89 -2.84 17.88
CA ASP A 106 19.40 -1.89 18.88
C ASP A 106 20.04 -0.64 18.28
N GLN A 107 20.59 -0.76 17.07
CA GLN A 107 21.29 0.33 16.40
C GLN A 107 20.36 1.16 15.51
N LEU A 108 19.38 0.50 14.88
CA LEU A 108 18.46 1.12 13.93
C LEU A 108 17.30 1.82 14.64
N MET A 109 16.63 1.13 15.57
CA MET A 109 15.35 1.58 16.12
C MET A 109 15.40 2.93 16.82
N PRO A 110 16.42 3.27 17.65
CA PRO A 110 16.49 4.60 18.26
C PRO A 110 16.60 5.74 17.24
N LYS A 111 17.38 5.53 16.17
CA LYS A 111 17.57 6.53 15.10
C LYS A 111 16.28 6.72 14.28
N LEU A 112 15.61 5.61 13.99
CA LEU A 112 14.38 5.64 13.22
C LEU A 112 13.23 6.27 14.02
N GLN A 113 13.14 5.98 15.31
CA GLN A 113 12.16 6.57 16.22
C GLN A 113 12.29 8.10 16.28
N GLU A 114 13.53 8.62 16.40
CA GLU A 114 13.78 10.06 16.38
C GLU A 114 13.33 10.69 15.05
N ALA A 115 13.72 10.09 13.93
CA ALA A 115 13.37 10.57 12.60
C ALA A 115 11.84 10.51 12.34
N PHE A 116 11.16 9.45 12.78
CA PHE A 116 9.71 9.32 12.67
C PHE A 116 8.95 10.31 13.55
N LYS A 117 9.48 10.61 14.76
CA LYS A 117 8.90 11.61 15.63
C LYS A 117 8.90 13.00 14.97
N GLU A 118 9.97 13.38 14.29
CA GLU A 118 10.05 14.63 13.53
C GLU A 118 9.00 14.72 12.42
N LYS A 119 8.66 13.58 11.83
CA LYS A 119 7.69 13.45 10.73
C LYS A 119 6.28 13.10 11.19
N GLN A 120 6.06 12.99 12.51
CA GLN A 120 4.77 12.59 13.09
C GLN A 120 4.26 11.22 12.60
N VAL A 121 5.18 10.28 12.33
CA VAL A 121 4.84 8.90 11.96
C VAL A 121 4.62 8.09 13.22
N THR A 122 3.46 7.44 13.32
CA THR A 122 3.13 6.46 14.36
C THR A 122 3.71 5.10 13.95
N MET A 123 4.54 4.52 14.80
CA MET A 123 5.06 3.17 14.60
C MET A 123 4.28 2.19 15.49
N ARG A 124 3.89 1.06 14.89
CA ARG A 124 3.34 -0.10 15.59
C ARG A 124 4.34 -1.24 15.48
N GLY A 125 4.84 -1.71 16.62
CA GLY A 125 5.95 -2.65 16.64
C GLY A 125 5.58 -4.00 17.23
N SER A 126 6.37 -5.02 16.89
CA SER A 126 6.40 -6.26 17.65
C SER A 126 6.80 -5.99 19.10
N LYS A 127 6.60 -6.96 19.97
CA LYS A 127 6.92 -6.81 21.40
C LYS A 127 8.36 -6.36 21.65
N ALA A 128 9.33 -6.91 20.93
CA ALA A 128 10.74 -6.52 21.08
C ALA A 128 10.97 -5.05 20.71
N ILE A 129 10.30 -4.55 19.68
CA ILE A 129 10.38 -3.15 19.26
C ILE A 129 9.64 -2.24 20.25
N VAL A 130 8.50 -2.67 20.77
CA VAL A 130 7.76 -1.94 21.82
C VAL A 130 8.60 -1.78 23.08
N ASP A 131 9.21 -2.85 23.56
CA ASP A 131 10.07 -2.84 24.77
C ASP A 131 11.27 -1.88 24.61
N MET A 132 11.72 -1.67 23.39
CA MET A 132 12.88 -0.83 23.05
C MET A 132 12.51 0.63 22.81
N THR A 133 11.35 0.90 22.19
CA THR A 133 10.98 2.23 21.69
C THR A 133 9.79 2.85 22.43
N GLY A 134 8.97 2.05 23.10
CA GLY A 134 7.71 2.49 23.71
C GLY A 134 6.62 2.84 22.69
N CYS A 135 6.74 2.34 21.44
CA CYS A 135 5.70 2.53 20.43
C CYS A 135 4.44 1.70 20.72
N GLU A 136 3.40 1.86 19.92
CA GLU A 136 2.20 1.02 19.98
C GLU A 136 2.54 -0.45 19.62
N GLU A 137 1.85 -1.41 20.24
CA GLU A 137 1.98 -2.82 19.88
C GLU A 137 1.20 -3.11 18.60
N ALA A 138 1.87 -3.77 17.64
CA ALA A 138 1.25 -4.22 16.41
C ALA A 138 0.37 -5.45 16.66
N THR A 139 -0.73 -5.53 15.92
CA THR A 139 -1.63 -6.71 15.87
C THR A 139 -1.36 -7.53 14.61
N GLU A 140 -1.96 -8.71 14.51
CA GLU A 140 -1.89 -9.53 13.28
C GLU A 140 -2.48 -8.79 12.06
N GLU A 141 -3.47 -7.92 12.28
CA GLU A 141 -4.07 -7.12 11.21
C GLU A 141 -3.09 -6.09 10.63
N ASP A 142 -2.19 -5.57 11.45
CA ASP A 142 -1.17 -4.60 11.02
C ASP A 142 -0.21 -5.19 9.98
N ASN A 143 0.01 -6.50 9.97
CA ASN A 143 0.85 -7.21 9.00
C ASN A 143 0.24 -7.22 7.57
N CYS A 144 -1.06 -6.97 7.46
CA CYS A 144 -1.83 -7.02 6.21
C CYS A 144 -2.56 -5.70 5.92
N THR A 145 -2.15 -4.59 6.54
CA THR A 145 -2.84 -3.31 6.44
C THR A 145 -2.12 -2.33 5.53
N GLU A 146 -2.80 -1.83 4.52
CA GLU A 146 -2.42 -0.63 3.78
C GLU A 146 -3.00 0.58 4.53
N TYR A 147 -2.17 1.28 5.33
CA TYR A 147 -2.64 2.39 6.19
C TYR A 147 -3.03 3.64 5.40
N LEU A 148 -2.30 3.93 4.31
CA LEU A 148 -2.44 5.17 3.53
C LEU A 148 -2.33 6.43 4.41
N ASP A 149 -1.61 6.34 5.52
CA ASP A 149 -1.44 7.37 6.55
C ASP A 149 -0.02 7.34 7.11
N TYR A 150 0.31 8.27 8.00
CA TYR A 150 1.58 8.33 8.74
C TYR A 150 1.66 7.25 9.83
N ILE A 151 1.37 6.01 9.45
CA ILE A 151 1.44 4.81 10.29
C ILE A 151 2.30 3.78 9.58
N ILE A 152 3.15 3.07 10.31
CA ILE A 152 3.99 1.97 9.80
C ILE A 152 4.05 0.84 10.82
N SER A 153 3.91 -0.42 10.34
CA SER A 153 4.20 -1.58 11.18
C SER A 153 5.69 -1.93 11.12
N ALA A 154 6.22 -2.47 12.20
CA ALA A 154 7.62 -2.88 12.29
C ALA A 154 7.78 -4.20 13.05
N LYS A 155 8.60 -5.11 12.51
CA LYS A 155 8.83 -6.43 13.08
C LYS A 155 10.30 -6.84 12.92
N GLU A 156 10.86 -7.47 13.96
CA GLU A 156 12.14 -8.16 13.84
C GLU A 156 11.99 -9.47 13.10
N VAL A 157 13.03 -9.83 12.35
CA VAL A 157 13.17 -11.10 11.65
C VAL A 157 14.57 -11.67 11.83
N GLU A 158 14.69 -12.99 11.73
CA GLU A 158 15.97 -13.69 11.85
C GLU A 158 16.90 -13.45 10.66
N ASP A 159 16.30 -13.43 9.46
CA ASP A 159 17.04 -13.29 8.19
C ASP A 159 16.10 -12.88 7.03
N VAL A 160 16.67 -12.80 5.84
CA VAL A 160 15.92 -12.48 4.61
C VAL A 160 14.90 -13.57 4.25
N ALA A 161 15.12 -14.83 4.63
CA ALA A 161 14.19 -15.92 4.30
C ALA A 161 12.90 -15.78 5.12
N GLU A 162 13.02 -15.41 6.41
CA GLU A 162 11.85 -15.07 7.23
C GLU A 162 11.15 -13.81 6.73
N ALA A 163 11.92 -12.78 6.33
CA ALA A 163 11.34 -11.57 5.77
C ALA A 163 10.53 -11.82 4.50
N VAL A 164 10.95 -12.75 3.64
CA VAL A 164 10.23 -13.16 2.42
C VAL A 164 9.00 -14.01 2.74
N GLY A 165 9.03 -14.74 3.85
CA GLY A 165 7.92 -15.56 4.31
C GLY A 165 6.84 -14.81 5.08
N HIS A 166 7.12 -13.54 5.44
CA HIS A 166 6.19 -12.65 6.13
C HIS A 166 5.07 -12.23 5.19
#